data_0ff69b08f680eebf1d7614048ab3827a
#
_entry.id   0ff69b08f680eebf1d7614048ab3827a
#
_cell.length_a   1.000
_cell.length_b   1.000
_cell.length_c   1.000
_cell.angle_alpha   90.00
_cell.angle_beta   90.00
_cell.angle_gamma   90.00
#
_symmetry.space_group_name_H-M   'P 1'
#
loop_
_entity.id
_entity.type
_entity.pdbx_description
1 polymer ?
#
loop_
_entity_poly.entity_id
_entity_poly.type
_entity_poly.pdbx_seq_one_letter_code
_entity_poly.pdbx_strand_id
1 'polypeptide(L)'
;YEYRDVVPKGYVRVFAALTALMDRGVKVYFFQGNHDVWTYSYFEELGMIRLEQPALMEIGGKTFCIGHGDGLGPVPMGYRFLRGMFHNRVLQFLFSLLHPWIAFRLGNGWSRGNRLSRHEEYVFKGESEPLYKFAAEFEKKHKVDHFIFGHYHCEVDMKTPGGATFHV
;
A
#
# COMPACT_ATOMS: atom_id res chain seq x y z
N TYR A 1 0.05 9.91 -8.81
CA TYR A 1 -0.68 11.17 -8.46
C TYR A 1 0.26 12.18 -7.79
N GLU A 2 1.42 12.35 -8.38
CA GLU A 2 2.53 13.18 -7.88
C GLU A 2 2.32 14.67 -8.17
N TYR A 3 1.23 15.02 -8.84
CA TYR A 3 0.83 16.38 -9.20
C TYR A 3 -0.58 16.67 -8.72
N ARG A 4 -0.84 17.91 -8.31
CA ARG A 4 -2.17 18.33 -7.83
C ARG A 4 -3.20 18.38 -8.96
N ASP A 5 -2.78 18.90 -10.12
CA ASP A 5 -3.69 19.25 -11.22
C ASP A 5 -3.50 18.35 -12.46
N VAL A 6 -2.75 17.25 -12.33
CA VAL A 6 -2.50 16.32 -13.44
C VAL A 6 -2.79 14.89 -13.01
N VAL A 7 -3.73 14.26 -13.71
CA VAL A 7 -4.16 12.89 -13.45
C VAL A 7 -3.65 11.96 -14.55
N PRO A 8 -3.04 10.83 -14.20
CA PRO A 8 -2.61 9.82 -15.17
C PRO A 8 -3.78 9.28 -15.99
N LYS A 9 -3.55 9.03 -17.27
CA LYS A 9 -4.54 8.43 -18.17
C LYS A 9 -4.82 6.96 -17.83
N GLY A 10 -6.01 6.48 -18.18
CA GLY A 10 -6.33 5.04 -18.16
C GLY A 10 -7.18 4.59 -16.96
N TYR A 11 -7.35 5.44 -15.95
CA TYR A 11 -8.07 5.05 -14.73
C TYR A 11 -9.50 5.60 -14.63
N VAL A 12 -9.97 6.37 -15.60
CA VAL A 12 -11.27 7.05 -15.58
C VAL A 12 -12.43 6.08 -15.32
N ARG A 13 -12.44 4.90 -15.96
CA ARG A 13 -13.50 3.90 -15.76
C ARG A 13 -13.47 3.29 -14.36
N VAL A 14 -12.30 3.09 -13.81
CA VAL A 14 -12.14 2.55 -12.44
C VAL A 14 -12.68 3.56 -11.44
N PHE A 15 -12.30 4.84 -11.57
CA PHE A 15 -12.80 5.89 -10.69
C PHE A 15 -14.29 6.10 -10.82
N ALA A 16 -14.84 6.08 -12.06
CA ALA A 16 -16.27 6.16 -12.28
C ALA A 16 -17.03 5.01 -11.59
N ALA A 17 -16.52 3.79 -11.65
CA ALA A 17 -17.11 2.65 -10.95
C ALA A 17 -17.05 2.80 -9.43
N LEU A 18 -15.90 3.25 -8.88
CA LEU A 18 -15.76 3.49 -7.45
C LEU A 18 -16.67 4.62 -6.96
N THR A 19 -16.77 5.71 -7.72
CA THR A 19 -17.68 6.82 -7.40
C THR A 19 -19.13 6.36 -7.40
N ALA A 20 -19.55 5.57 -8.41
CA ALA A 20 -20.89 5.01 -8.46
C ALA A 20 -21.21 4.06 -7.27
N LEU A 21 -20.21 3.38 -6.70
CA LEU A 21 -20.38 2.63 -5.47
C LEU A 21 -20.56 3.55 -4.26
N MET A 22 -19.78 4.61 -4.18
CA MET A 22 -19.87 5.60 -3.08
C MET A 22 -21.21 6.34 -3.11
N ASP A 23 -21.73 6.69 -4.30
CA ASP A 23 -23.05 7.30 -4.48
C ASP A 23 -24.19 6.38 -3.98
N ARG A 24 -23.96 5.07 -3.94
CA ARG A 24 -24.87 4.07 -3.37
C ARG A 24 -24.66 3.83 -1.87
N GLY A 25 -23.80 4.63 -1.22
CA GLY A 25 -23.51 4.55 0.21
C GLY A 25 -22.42 3.55 0.60
N VAL A 26 -21.69 2.95 -0.37
CA VAL A 26 -20.55 2.07 -0.08
C VAL A 26 -19.36 2.92 0.32
N LYS A 27 -18.75 2.64 1.47
CA LYS A 27 -17.51 3.28 1.87
C LYS A 27 -16.33 2.64 1.16
N VAL A 28 -15.54 3.43 0.46
CA VAL A 28 -14.32 2.99 -0.23
C VAL A 28 -13.11 3.47 0.56
N TYR A 29 -12.31 2.53 1.04
CA TYR A 29 -11.07 2.80 1.77
C TYR A 29 -9.87 2.51 0.88
N PHE A 30 -8.80 3.29 1.04
CA PHE A 30 -7.55 3.00 0.35
C PHE A 30 -6.34 3.20 1.26
N PHE A 31 -5.28 2.48 0.96
CA PHE A 31 -3.96 2.63 1.56
C PHE A 31 -2.97 3.12 0.50
N GLN A 32 -2.12 4.06 0.88
CA GLN A 32 -0.97 4.40 0.05
C GLN A 32 0.02 3.22 0.07
N GLY A 33 0.48 2.83 -1.11
CA GLY A 33 1.52 1.82 -1.26
C GLY A 33 2.90 2.43 -1.56
N ASN A 34 3.89 1.58 -1.68
CA ASN A 34 5.26 2.00 -1.99
C ASN A 34 5.43 2.57 -3.41
N HIS A 35 4.44 2.43 -4.28
CA HIS A 35 4.38 3.07 -5.61
C HIS A 35 3.52 4.33 -5.64
N ASP A 36 2.69 4.57 -4.60
CA ASP A 36 1.81 5.72 -4.46
C ASP A 36 2.10 6.45 -3.15
N VAL A 37 3.36 6.80 -2.93
CA VAL A 37 3.87 7.34 -1.66
C VAL A 37 3.20 8.66 -1.28
N TRP A 38 2.78 9.45 -2.28
CA TRP A 38 1.96 10.65 -2.05
C TRP A 38 0.93 10.79 -3.16
N THR A 39 -0.28 11.19 -2.81
CA THR A 39 -1.44 11.28 -3.71
C THR A 39 -2.14 12.64 -3.58
N TYR A 40 -1.56 13.55 -2.79
CA TYR A 40 -2.25 14.77 -2.35
C TYR A 40 -3.65 14.44 -1.81
N SER A 41 -4.68 15.20 -2.18
CA SER A 41 -6.08 15.00 -1.78
C SER A 41 -6.95 14.35 -2.88
N TYR A 42 -6.33 13.87 -3.97
CA TYR A 42 -7.06 13.46 -5.16
C TYR A 42 -8.11 12.37 -4.91
N PHE A 43 -7.76 11.35 -4.13
CA PHE A 43 -8.70 10.25 -3.84
C PHE A 43 -9.74 10.64 -2.81
N GLU A 44 -9.36 11.46 -1.84
CA GLU A 44 -10.27 12.00 -0.83
C GLU A 44 -11.31 12.95 -1.47
N GLU A 45 -10.92 13.73 -2.48
CA GLU A 45 -11.84 14.58 -3.25
C GLU A 45 -12.85 13.76 -4.08
N LEU A 46 -12.51 12.53 -4.46
CA LEU A 46 -13.45 11.59 -5.07
C LEU A 46 -14.40 10.93 -4.04
N GLY A 47 -14.19 11.17 -2.74
CA GLY A 47 -14.99 10.60 -1.66
C GLY A 47 -14.40 9.35 -1.02
N MET A 48 -13.18 8.95 -1.38
CA MET A 48 -12.51 7.80 -0.76
C MET A 48 -11.94 8.18 0.61
N ILE A 49 -11.82 7.20 1.48
CA ILE A 49 -11.28 7.36 2.84
C ILE A 49 -9.87 6.79 2.89
N ARG A 50 -8.88 7.65 3.10
CA ARG A 50 -7.50 7.22 3.29
C ARG A 50 -7.32 6.65 4.69
N LEU A 51 -6.69 5.47 4.75
CA LEU A 51 -6.29 4.85 6.01
C LEU A 51 -4.76 4.81 6.11
N GLU A 52 -4.28 5.05 7.32
CA GLU A 52 -2.87 4.81 7.66
C GLU A 52 -2.69 3.35 8.07
N GLN A 53 -1.60 2.74 7.62
CA GLN A 53 -1.30 1.35 7.96
C GLN A 53 -0.45 1.23 9.24
N PRO A 54 -0.67 0.19 10.06
CA PRO A 54 -1.75 -0.77 9.94
C PRO A 54 -3.07 -0.20 10.49
N ALA A 55 -4.18 -0.49 9.83
CA ALA A 55 -5.51 -0.13 10.33
C ALA A 55 -6.20 -1.32 10.98
N LEU A 56 -6.76 -1.14 12.17
CA LEU A 56 -7.64 -2.10 12.81
C LEU A 56 -9.08 -1.78 12.45
N MET A 57 -9.81 -2.78 11.95
CA MET A 57 -11.21 -2.66 11.57
C MET A 57 -12.01 -3.83 12.13
N GLU A 58 -13.17 -3.56 12.69
CA GLU A 58 -14.12 -4.59 13.08
C GLU A 58 -15.13 -4.80 11.95
N ILE A 59 -15.21 -6.03 11.43
CA ILE A 59 -16.09 -6.39 10.32
C ILE A 59 -16.76 -7.73 10.68
N GLY A 60 -18.09 -7.73 10.80
CA GLY A 60 -18.84 -8.96 11.09
C GLY A 60 -18.46 -9.60 12.44
N GLY A 61 -18.10 -8.81 13.45
CA GLY A 61 -17.69 -9.28 14.77
C GLY A 61 -16.29 -9.89 14.85
N LYS A 62 -15.49 -9.74 13.79
CA LYS A 62 -14.07 -10.11 13.74
C LYS A 62 -13.19 -8.88 13.59
N THR A 63 -11.99 -8.93 14.16
CA THR A 63 -11.01 -7.87 14.08
C THR A 63 -10.02 -8.14 12.96
N PHE A 64 -9.93 -7.20 12.03
CA PHE A 64 -9.00 -7.22 10.90
C PHE A 64 -7.90 -6.19 11.10
N CYS A 65 -6.66 -6.59 10.84
CA CYS A 65 -5.52 -5.70 10.73
C CYS A 65 -5.14 -5.60 9.24
N ILE A 66 -5.38 -4.44 8.64
CA ILE A 66 -5.31 -4.27 7.19
C ILE A 66 -4.27 -3.20 6.85
N GLY A 67 -3.55 -3.40 5.75
CA GLY A 67 -2.61 -2.42 5.24
C GLY A 67 -2.03 -2.82 3.88
N HIS A 68 -1.27 -1.91 3.26
CA HIS A 68 -0.50 -2.28 2.08
C HIS A 68 0.64 -3.24 2.43
N GLY A 69 1.33 -3.00 3.54
CA GLY A 69 2.38 -3.88 4.06
C GLY A 69 3.80 -3.34 3.89
N ASP A 70 4.04 -2.35 3.05
CA ASP A 70 5.38 -1.79 2.88
C ASP A 70 5.89 -1.11 4.16
N GLY A 71 7.12 -1.44 4.53
CA GLY A 71 7.75 -0.85 5.70
C GLY A 71 7.25 -1.34 7.06
N LEU A 72 6.32 -2.30 7.09
CA LEU A 72 5.93 -3.00 8.32
C LEU A 72 6.95 -4.11 8.65
N GLY A 73 7.25 -4.26 9.93
CA GLY A 73 8.22 -5.23 10.42
C GLY A 73 9.69 -4.81 10.23
N PRO A 74 10.62 -5.75 10.42
CA PRO A 74 12.06 -5.50 10.30
C PRO A 74 12.46 -5.36 8.82
N VAL A 75 12.74 -4.13 8.38
CA VAL A 75 13.18 -3.84 7.01
C VAL A 75 14.65 -3.42 6.96
N PRO A 76 15.38 -3.74 5.88
CA PRO A 76 16.78 -3.37 5.72
C PRO A 76 17.01 -1.85 5.79
N MET A 77 18.18 -1.43 6.30
CA MET A 77 18.55 -0.01 6.45
C MET A 77 18.46 0.74 5.12
N GLY A 78 18.92 0.13 4.02
CA GLY A 78 18.84 0.74 2.67
C GLY A 78 17.41 1.01 2.23
N TYR A 79 16.48 0.11 2.53
CA TYR A 79 15.07 0.31 2.26
C TYR A 79 14.48 1.45 3.12
N ARG A 80 14.85 1.53 4.40
CA ARG A 80 14.42 2.62 5.29
C ARG A 80 14.89 3.99 4.79
N PHE A 81 16.16 4.06 4.33
CA PHE A 81 16.72 5.28 3.75
C PHE A 81 15.95 5.69 2.48
N LEU A 82 15.77 4.75 1.54
CA LEU A 82 15.03 4.99 0.29
C LEU A 82 13.59 5.44 0.58
N ARG A 83 12.91 4.76 1.50
CA ARG A 83 11.56 5.14 1.94
C ARG A 83 11.56 6.56 2.53
N GLY A 84 12.53 6.90 3.37
CA GLY A 84 12.70 8.25 3.92
C GLY A 84 12.87 9.32 2.84
N MET A 85 13.63 9.04 1.78
CA MET A 85 13.76 9.95 0.62
C MET A 85 12.40 10.19 -0.04
N PHE A 86 11.65 9.15 -0.35
CA PHE A 86 10.33 9.28 -0.99
C PHE A 86 9.28 9.97 -0.11
N HIS A 87 9.39 9.87 1.22
CA HIS A 87 8.50 10.56 2.16
C HIS A 87 8.96 11.99 2.51
N ASN A 88 10.12 12.43 2.01
CA ASN A 88 10.62 13.78 2.25
C ASN A 88 9.84 14.81 1.43
N ARG A 89 9.12 15.72 2.09
CA ARG A 89 8.27 16.72 1.45
C ARG A 89 9.03 17.69 0.55
N VAL A 90 10.29 17.99 0.88
CA VAL A 90 11.13 18.86 0.05
C VAL A 90 11.48 18.15 -1.26
N LEU A 91 11.87 16.88 -1.19
CA LEU A 91 12.17 16.09 -2.39
C LEU A 91 10.91 15.87 -3.25
N GLN A 92 9.74 15.64 -2.63
CA GLN A 92 8.46 15.57 -3.32
C GLN A 92 8.13 16.88 -4.04
N PHE A 93 8.35 18.02 -3.38
CA PHE A 93 8.16 19.33 -3.99
C PHE A 93 9.11 19.54 -5.18
N LEU A 94 10.39 19.26 -5.01
CA LEU A 94 11.37 19.36 -6.11
C LEU A 94 11.02 18.43 -7.28
N PHE A 95 10.54 17.21 -7.00
CA PHE A 95 10.07 16.30 -8.03
C PHE A 95 8.85 16.86 -8.77
N SER A 96 7.92 17.51 -8.06
CA SER A 96 6.73 18.12 -8.67
C SER A 96 7.02 19.31 -9.59
N LEU A 97 8.22 19.87 -9.54
CA LEU A 97 8.67 20.90 -10.50
C LEU A 97 9.07 20.33 -11.87
N LEU A 98 9.30 19.02 -11.95
CA LEU A 98 9.56 18.37 -13.23
C LEU A 98 8.29 18.39 -14.08
N HIS A 99 8.45 18.55 -15.40
CA HIS A 99 7.33 18.44 -16.30
C HIS A 99 6.67 17.06 -16.16
N PRO A 100 5.33 16.94 -16.05
CA PRO A 100 4.65 15.68 -15.78
C PRO A 100 5.05 14.53 -16.71
N TRP A 101 5.28 14.82 -17.99
CA TRP A 101 5.73 13.83 -18.95
C TRP A 101 7.07 13.19 -18.58
N ILE A 102 8.03 13.98 -18.05
CA ILE A 102 9.34 13.47 -17.60
C ILE A 102 9.15 12.61 -16.35
N ALA A 103 8.42 13.14 -15.38
CA ALA A 103 8.19 12.44 -14.12
C ALA A 103 7.44 11.10 -14.31
N PHE A 104 6.41 11.06 -15.16
CA PHE A 104 5.70 9.81 -15.48
C PHE A 104 6.59 8.81 -16.22
N ARG A 105 7.49 9.26 -17.10
CA ARG A 105 8.47 8.36 -17.74
C ARG A 105 9.46 7.79 -16.74
N LEU A 106 9.97 8.62 -15.81
CA LEU A 106 10.87 8.17 -14.75
C LEU A 106 10.18 7.18 -13.82
N GLY A 107 8.99 7.51 -13.32
CA GLY A 107 8.20 6.65 -12.44
C GLY A 107 7.81 5.32 -13.10
N ASN A 108 7.33 5.36 -14.34
CA ASN A 108 7.01 4.14 -15.10
C ASN A 108 8.26 3.31 -15.42
N GLY A 109 9.39 3.96 -15.74
CA GLY A 109 10.66 3.28 -15.97
C GLY A 109 11.15 2.56 -14.72
N TRP A 110 11.10 3.23 -13.56
CA TRP A 110 11.42 2.64 -12.26
C TRP A 110 10.52 1.45 -11.93
N SER A 111 9.20 1.63 -12.04
CA SER A 111 8.22 0.57 -11.76
C SER A 111 8.38 -0.64 -12.70
N ARG A 112 8.68 -0.40 -14.00
CA ARG A 112 8.96 -1.49 -14.97
C ARG A 112 10.28 -2.19 -14.65
N GLY A 113 11.34 -1.44 -14.35
CA GLY A 113 12.63 -2.00 -13.95
C GLY A 113 12.50 -2.90 -12.74
N ASN A 114 11.78 -2.50 -11.72
CA ASN A 114 11.50 -3.31 -10.54
C ASN A 114 10.68 -4.57 -10.85
N ARG A 115 9.73 -4.49 -11.78
CA ARG A 115 8.97 -5.68 -12.23
C ARG A 115 9.80 -6.62 -13.07
N LEU A 116 10.61 -6.10 -13.98
CA LEU A 116 11.49 -6.92 -14.84
C LEU A 116 12.61 -7.59 -14.06
N SER A 117 13.16 -6.95 -13.04
CA SER A 117 14.15 -7.56 -12.14
C SER A 117 13.56 -8.61 -11.18
N ARG A 118 12.23 -8.66 -11.04
CA ARG A 118 11.50 -9.65 -10.25
C ARG A 118 10.76 -10.67 -11.10
N HIS A 119 11.26 -10.96 -12.32
CA HIS A 119 10.65 -11.94 -13.24
C HIS A 119 10.59 -13.38 -12.71
N GLU A 120 11.21 -13.66 -11.58
CA GLU A 120 10.91 -14.82 -10.76
C GLU A 120 9.72 -14.49 -9.87
N GLU A 121 8.69 -15.33 -9.88
CA GLU A 121 7.57 -15.23 -8.92
C GLU A 121 8.15 -15.08 -7.52
N TYR A 122 7.67 -14.08 -6.78
CA TYR A 122 8.14 -13.87 -5.42
C TYR A 122 7.86 -15.12 -4.60
N VAL A 123 8.91 -15.79 -4.16
CA VAL A 123 8.78 -16.97 -3.29
C VAL A 123 8.66 -16.49 -1.86
N PHE A 124 7.49 -16.66 -1.30
CA PHE A 124 7.23 -16.31 0.10
C PHE A 124 8.04 -17.23 1.03
N LYS A 125 8.78 -16.62 1.96
CA LYS A 125 9.74 -17.31 2.86
C LYS A 125 9.13 -17.69 4.21
N GLY A 126 7.80 -17.76 4.29
CA GLY A 126 7.08 -18.17 5.48
C GLY A 126 7.31 -17.23 6.66
N GLU A 127 7.57 -17.80 7.84
CA GLU A 127 7.74 -17.08 9.10
C GLU A 127 8.93 -16.11 9.12
N SER A 128 9.88 -16.25 8.20
CA SER A 128 11.03 -15.35 8.11
C SER A 128 10.70 -13.98 7.48
N GLU A 129 9.53 -13.86 6.85
CA GLU A 129 9.11 -12.63 6.19
C GLU A 129 8.87 -11.47 7.17
N PRO A 130 9.30 -10.25 6.81
CA PRO A 130 9.09 -9.07 7.64
C PRO A 130 7.63 -8.83 8.04
N LEU A 131 6.68 -8.99 7.10
CA LEU A 131 5.25 -8.82 7.37
C LEU A 131 4.70 -9.89 8.30
N TYR A 132 5.13 -11.14 8.16
CA TYR A 132 4.72 -12.18 9.08
C TYR A 132 5.25 -11.93 10.50
N LYS A 133 6.52 -11.53 10.62
CA LYS A 133 7.11 -11.12 11.91
C LYS A 133 6.38 -9.94 12.52
N PHE A 134 5.99 -8.97 11.71
CA PHE A 134 5.15 -7.87 12.16
C PHE A 134 3.82 -8.38 12.73
N ALA A 135 3.10 -9.24 12.00
CA ALA A 135 1.83 -9.80 12.45
C ALA A 135 1.97 -10.56 13.78
N ALA A 136 2.98 -11.42 13.89
CA ALA A 136 3.26 -12.19 15.09
C ALA A 136 3.62 -11.32 16.33
N GLU A 137 4.29 -10.19 16.13
CA GLU A 137 4.53 -9.24 17.22
C GLU A 137 3.33 -8.37 17.54
N PHE A 138 2.55 -8.00 16.51
CA PHE A 138 1.39 -7.14 16.68
C PHE A 138 0.26 -7.83 17.45
N GLU A 139 0.00 -9.11 17.16
CA GLU A 139 -1.03 -9.90 17.86
C GLU A 139 -0.76 -10.12 19.35
N LYS A 140 0.48 -10.00 19.81
CA LYS A 140 0.81 -10.05 21.26
C LYS A 140 0.19 -8.90 22.06
N LYS A 141 -0.10 -7.79 21.38
CA LYS A 141 -0.61 -6.55 21.99
C LYS A 141 -2.04 -6.23 21.59
N HIS A 142 -2.51 -6.80 20.50
CA HIS A 142 -3.82 -6.51 19.92
C HIS A 142 -4.53 -7.82 19.57
N LYS A 143 -5.79 -7.94 19.95
CA LYS A 143 -6.61 -9.06 19.48
C LYS A 143 -6.89 -8.87 17.99
N VAL A 144 -6.44 -9.78 17.15
CA VAL A 144 -6.65 -9.78 15.70
C VAL A 144 -7.09 -11.16 15.27
N ASP A 145 -8.12 -11.23 14.45
CA ASP A 145 -8.59 -12.49 13.85
C ASP A 145 -7.97 -12.70 12.46
N HIS A 146 -7.78 -11.60 11.70
CA HIS A 146 -7.24 -11.64 10.34
C HIS A 146 -6.27 -10.51 10.09
N PHE A 147 -5.10 -10.81 9.55
CA PHE A 147 -4.17 -9.86 8.94
C PHE A 147 -4.34 -9.93 7.42
N ILE A 148 -4.51 -8.77 6.77
CA ILE A 148 -4.66 -8.69 5.31
C ILE A 148 -3.68 -7.64 4.79
N PHE A 149 -2.70 -8.09 4.02
CA PHE A 149 -1.68 -7.22 3.42
C PHE A 149 -1.53 -7.51 1.92
N GLY A 150 -1.06 -6.52 1.18
CA GLY A 150 -0.61 -6.66 -0.20
C GLY A 150 0.92 -6.73 -0.28
N HIS A 151 1.51 -5.92 -1.14
CA HIS A 151 2.95 -5.66 -1.31
C HIS A 151 3.77 -6.78 -1.97
N TYR A 152 3.61 -8.03 -1.56
CA TYR A 152 4.43 -9.14 -2.08
C TYR A 152 3.96 -9.69 -3.42
N HIS A 153 2.74 -9.39 -3.85
CA HIS A 153 2.15 -9.88 -5.11
C HIS A 153 2.14 -11.40 -5.22
N CYS A 154 1.94 -12.08 -4.11
CA CYS A 154 1.75 -13.53 -4.02
C CYS A 154 0.49 -13.81 -3.19
N GLU A 155 -0.06 -14.99 -3.33
CA GLU A 155 -1.20 -15.44 -2.55
C GLU A 155 -0.70 -16.36 -1.43
N VAL A 156 -0.94 -15.96 -0.19
CA VAL A 156 -0.51 -16.71 0.99
C VAL A 156 -1.59 -16.66 2.05
N ASP A 157 -1.92 -17.84 2.58
CA ASP A 157 -2.75 -18.03 3.76
C ASP A 157 -1.98 -18.83 4.80
N MET A 158 -1.74 -18.26 5.96
CA MET A 158 -1.00 -18.89 7.06
C MET A 158 -1.66 -18.59 8.40
N LYS A 159 -1.37 -19.40 9.41
CA LYS A 159 -1.70 -19.07 10.80
C LYS A 159 -0.51 -18.36 11.48
N THR A 160 -0.82 -17.35 12.26
CA THR A 160 0.15 -16.74 13.18
C THR A 160 0.27 -17.57 14.46
N PRO A 161 1.34 -17.39 15.27
CA PRO A 161 1.48 -18.10 16.55
C PRO A 161 0.32 -17.89 17.53
N GLY A 162 -0.35 -16.75 17.50
CA GLY A 162 -1.54 -16.45 18.31
C GLY A 162 -2.85 -16.97 17.74
N GLY A 163 -2.81 -17.58 16.54
CA GLY A 163 -3.96 -18.23 15.91
C GLY A 163 -4.73 -17.36 14.91
N ALA A 164 -4.36 -16.09 14.72
CA ALA A 164 -4.94 -15.27 13.65
C ALA A 164 -4.62 -15.85 12.27
N THR A 165 -5.40 -15.47 11.26
CA THR A 165 -5.08 -15.84 9.87
C THR A 165 -4.33 -14.68 9.19
N PHE A 166 -3.19 -14.98 8.61
CA PHE A 166 -2.35 -14.05 7.87
C PHE A 166 -2.55 -14.27 6.36
N HIS A 167 -3.00 -13.22 5.67
CA HIS A 167 -3.28 -13.20 4.23
C HIS A 167 -2.39 -12.17 3.53
N VAL A 168 -1.82 -12.55 2.39
CA VAL A 168 -1.11 -11.65 1.48
C VAL A 168 -1.60 -11.85 0.07
#